data_c50e20e7956e580a5546622d5024d3b9
#
_entry.id   c50e20e7956e580a5546622d5024d3b9
#
_cell.length_a   1.000
_cell.length_b   1.000
_cell.length_c   1.000
_cell.angle_alpha   90.00
_cell.angle_beta   90.00
_cell.angle_gamma   90.00
#
_symmetry.space_group_name_H-M   'P 1'
#
loop_
_entity.id
_entity.type
_entity.pdbx_description
1 polymer ?
#
loop_
_entity_poly.entity_id
_entity_poly.type
_entity_poly.pdbx_seq_one_letter_code
_entity_poly.pdbx_strand_id
1 'polypeptide(L)'
;MVNGSRMVAADVHAASSWLAGLELATGEVWARRVRGAPSRVAEVVAQLGPDARLIYEAGPTGFGLARAGVELGVEVVVCAPGSVPRAAGDRVKTDRRDAERLLRLWRAGELSLVRVPSPAEESFRDLVRAREDARGDLMRHRHRLSKFLLRRELRPPAGTPGAWSVPWMNWVRRLRFEDAAARATHID
;
A
#
# COMPACT_ATOMS: atom_id res chain seq x y z
N MET A 1 7.46 -23.98 16.32
CA MET A 1 8.94 -24.11 16.12
C MET A 1 9.21 -23.82 14.65
N VAL A 2 10.17 -22.96 14.35
CA VAL A 2 10.52 -22.57 12.96
C VAL A 2 11.36 -23.69 12.37
N ASN A 3 10.77 -24.48 11.46
CA ASN A 3 11.38 -25.71 10.91
C ASN A 3 12.26 -25.45 9.65
N GLY A 4 12.78 -24.24 9.45
CA GLY A 4 13.65 -23.94 8.31
C GLY A 4 15.06 -23.62 8.80
N SER A 5 16.09 -24.05 8.07
CA SER A 5 17.48 -23.73 8.41
C SER A 5 17.85 -22.28 8.08
N ARG A 6 17.10 -21.61 7.20
CA ARG A 6 17.36 -20.24 6.72
C ARG A 6 16.14 -19.38 6.80
N MET A 7 16.27 -18.26 7.49
CA MET A 7 15.25 -17.21 7.54
C MET A 7 15.68 -16.03 6.69
N VAL A 8 14.82 -15.57 5.80
CA VAL A 8 15.05 -14.40 4.94
C VAL A 8 13.91 -13.42 5.10
N ALA A 9 14.22 -12.17 5.42
CA ALA A 9 13.25 -11.08 5.41
C ALA A 9 13.51 -10.14 4.24
N ALA A 10 12.46 -9.66 3.61
CA ALA A 10 12.55 -8.75 2.48
C ALA A 10 11.81 -7.44 2.73
N ASP A 11 12.50 -6.32 2.53
CA ASP A 11 11.86 -5.02 2.29
C ASP A 11 11.64 -4.87 0.79
N VAL A 12 10.38 -4.94 0.37
CA VAL A 12 9.98 -5.16 -1.03
C VAL A 12 9.52 -3.85 -1.68
N HIS A 13 10.20 -3.48 -2.77
CA HIS A 13 9.84 -2.36 -3.63
C HIS A 13 9.65 -2.79 -5.08
N ALA A 14 9.02 -1.94 -5.90
CA ALA A 14 8.64 -2.27 -7.28
C ALA A 14 9.83 -2.66 -8.20
N ALA A 15 10.99 -2.03 -8.03
CA ALA A 15 12.16 -2.20 -8.90
C ALA A 15 13.38 -2.84 -8.22
N SER A 16 13.36 -2.96 -6.90
CA SER A 16 14.43 -3.62 -6.14
C SER A 16 13.97 -3.90 -4.72
N SER A 17 14.51 -4.94 -4.10
CA SER A 17 14.24 -5.30 -2.71
C SER A 17 15.56 -5.47 -1.94
N TRP A 18 15.53 -5.18 -0.65
CA TRP A 18 16.62 -5.56 0.25
C TRP A 18 16.25 -6.83 1.01
N LEU A 19 17.19 -7.77 1.02
CA LEU A 19 17.08 -9.02 1.77
C LEU A 19 18.02 -8.99 2.96
N ALA A 20 17.53 -9.43 4.10
CA ALA A 20 18.32 -9.80 5.26
C ALA A 20 18.10 -11.29 5.55
N GLY A 21 19.17 -12.05 5.66
CA GLY A 21 19.11 -13.49 5.90
C GLY A 21 19.84 -13.90 7.16
N LEU A 22 19.37 -14.97 7.78
CA LEU A 22 19.96 -15.63 8.94
C LEU A 22 20.03 -17.14 8.67
N GLU A 23 21.22 -17.69 8.76
CA GLU A 23 21.45 -19.14 8.83
C GLU A 23 21.30 -19.59 10.28
N LEU A 24 20.28 -20.37 10.59
CA LEU A 24 19.99 -20.76 11.98
C LEU A 24 21.01 -21.71 12.58
N ALA A 25 21.68 -22.51 11.75
CA ALA A 25 22.68 -23.48 12.20
C ALA A 25 24.00 -22.80 12.64
N THR A 26 24.39 -21.75 11.94
CA THR A 26 25.68 -21.07 12.19
C THR A 26 25.51 -19.73 12.90
N GLY A 27 24.33 -19.14 12.85
CA GLY A 27 24.07 -17.77 13.31
C GLY A 27 24.57 -16.70 12.32
N GLU A 28 25.05 -17.09 11.14
CA GLU A 28 25.52 -16.15 10.13
C GLU A 28 24.39 -15.26 9.62
N VAL A 29 24.65 -13.95 9.62
CA VAL A 29 23.73 -12.92 9.12
C VAL A 29 24.32 -12.28 7.88
N TRP A 30 23.50 -12.11 6.86
CA TRP A 30 23.88 -11.41 5.64
C TRP A 30 22.78 -10.45 5.17
N ALA A 31 23.15 -9.46 4.36
CA ALA A 31 22.21 -8.60 3.69
C ALA A 31 22.64 -8.37 2.24
N ARG A 32 21.67 -8.35 1.32
CA ARG A 32 21.93 -8.05 -0.09
C ARG A 32 20.75 -7.36 -0.76
N ARG A 33 21.04 -6.61 -1.81
CA ARG A 33 20.03 -6.01 -2.67
C ARG A 33 19.74 -6.92 -3.86
N VAL A 34 18.45 -7.12 -4.17
CA VAL A 34 17.96 -7.80 -5.36
C VAL A 34 17.31 -6.77 -6.27
N ARG A 35 17.76 -6.64 -7.51
CA ARG A 35 17.15 -5.77 -8.51
C ARG A 35 16.13 -6.56 -9.32
N GLY A 36 15.07 -5.89 -9.75
CA GLY A 36 13.98 -6.47 -10.54
C GLY A 36 12.64 -6.42 -9.83
N ALA A 37 11.65 -7.07 -10.43
CA ALA A 37 10.31 -7.19 -9.88
C ALA A 37 10.31 -7.98 -8.55
N PRO A 38 9.28 -7.81 -7.69
CA PRO A 38 9.17 -8.53 -6.43
C PRO A 38 9.31 -10.06 -6.56
N SER A 39 8.76 -10.66 -7.60
CA SER A 39 8.87 -12.11 -7.88
C SER A 39 10.32 -12.61 -7.96
N ARG A 40 11.26 -11.76 -8.38
CA ARG A 40 12.69 -12.10 -8.42
C ARG A 40 13.24 -12.46 -7.04
N VAL A 41 12.65 -11.95 -5.97
CA VAL A 41 13.03 -12.30 -4.59
C VAL A 41 12.76 -13.78 -4.33
N ALA A 42 11.63 -14.32 -4.80
CA ALA A 42 11.31 -15.73 -4.63
C ALA A 42 12.35 -16.65 -5.32
N GLU A 43 12.76 -16.30 -6.53
CA GLU A 43 13.82 -17.05 -7.25
C GLU A 43 15.15 -17.06 -6.49
N VAL A 44 15.52 -15.89 -5.95
CA VAL A 44 16.74 -15.74 -5.16
C VAL A 44 16.69 -16.54 -3.86
N VAL A 45 15.53 -16.60 -3.20
CA VAL A 45 15.35 -17.37 -1.96
C VAL A 45 15.30 -18.87 -2.26
N ALA A 46 14.65 -19.29 -3.34
CA ALA A 46 14.63 -20.69 -3.77
C ALA A 46 16.05 -21.26 -4.01
N GLN A 47 16.96 -20.44 -4.53
CA GLN A 47 18.38 -20.83 -4.72
C GLN A 47 19.15 -21.07 -3.39
N LEU A 48 18.62 -20.61 -2.26
CA LEU A 48 19.24 -20.85 -0.94
C LEU A 48 18.99 -22.27 -0.43
N GLY A 49 18.07 -23.00 -1.05
CA GLY A 49 17.73 -24.37 -0.69
C GLY A 49 16.32 -24.56 -0.18
N PRO A 50 15.86 -25.83 -0.06
CA PRO A 50 14.46 -26.16 0.23
C PRO A 50 13.99 -25.73 1.62
N ASP A 51 14.91 -25.51 2.55
CA ASP A 51 14.60 -25.10 3.94
C ASP A 51 14.60 -23.57 4.13
N ALA A 52 14.75 -22.80 3.05
CA ALA A 52 14.70 -21.34 3.12
C ALA A 52 13.26 -20.87 3.22
N ARG A 53 13.00 -19.96 4.18
CA ARG A 53 11.72 -19.33 4.42
C ARG A 53 11.83 -17.82 4.20
N LEU A 54 10.80 -17.24 3.62
CA LEU A 54 10.76 -15.81 3.32
C LEU A 54 9.63 -15.12 4.10
N ILE A 55 9.93 -13.95 4.67
CA ILE A 55 8.90 -13.02 5.15
C ILE A 55 9.03 -11.66 4.48
N TYR A 56 7.90 -11.02 4.23
CA TYR A 56 7.84 -9.61 3.84
C TYR A 56 6.59 -8.93 4.40
N GLU A 57 6.59 -7.60 4.45
CA GLU A 57 5.45 -6.80 4.89
C GLU A 57 4.47 -6.62 3.72
N ALA A 58 3.16 -6.84 3.98
CA ALA A 58 2.12 -6.54 3.00
C ALA A 58 2.14 -5.05 2.64
N GLY A 59 2.16 -4.74 1.35
CA GLY A 59 2.34 -3.37 0.88
C GLY A 59 1.77 -3.17 -0.53
N PRO A 60 2.08 -2.03 -1.17
CA PRO A 60 1.54 -1.69 -2.49
C PRO A 60 1.96 -2.65 -3.60
N THR A 61 2.98 -3.49 -3.38
CA THR A 61 3.41 -4.52 -4.33
C THR A 61 2.50 -5.77 -4.34
N GLY A 62 1.49 -5.81 -3.46
CA GLY A 62 0.52 -6.91 -3.38
C GLY A 62 1.10 -8.23 -2.92
N PHE A 63 0.46 -9.32 -3.32
CA PHE A 63 0.81 -10.68 -2.90
C PHE A 63 1.44 -11.54 -4.02
N GLY A 64 1.86 -10.92 -5.13
CA GLY A 64 2.51 -11.62 -6.24
C GLY A 64 3.78 -12.36 -5.83
N LEU A 65 4.59 -11.76 -4.94
CA LEU A 65 5.78 -12.41 -4.39
C LEU A 65 5.44 -13.69 -3.61
N ALA A 66 4.41 -13.67 -2.79
CA ALA A 66 4.01 -14.85 -2.03
C ALA A 66 3.58 -16.00 -2.95
N ARG A 67 2.84 -15.70 -4.02
CA ARG A 67 2.43 -16.70 -5.03
C ARG A 67 3.62 -17.26 -5.79
N ALA A 68 4.51 -16.38 -6.26
CA ALA A 68 5.75 -16.82 -6.92
C ALA A 68 6.61 -17.72 -6.01
N GLY A 69 6.65 -17.42 -4.71
CA GLY A 69 7.33 -18.29 -3.74
C GLY A 69 6.71 -19.68 -3.64
N VAL A 70 5.39 -19.76 -3.58
CA VAL A 70 4.68 -21.06 -3.55
C VAL A 70 4.96 -21.88 -4.81
N GLU A 71 4.97 -21.25 -6.00
CA GLU A 71 5.28 -21.92 -7.28
C GLU A 71 6.72 -22.47 -7.32
N LEU A 72 7.63 -21.84 -6.59
CA LEU A 72 9.04 -22.27 -6.48
C LEU A 72 9.33 -23.14 -5.25
N GLY A 73 8.31 -23.53 -4.49
CA GLY A 73 8.45 -24.36 -3.29
C GLY A 73 9.04 -23.63 -2.08
N VAL A 74 9.06 -22.29 -2.09
CA VAL A 74 9.50 -21.46 -0.96
C VAL A 74 8.34 -21.21 -0.01
N GLU A 75 8.53 -21.48 1.28
CA GLU A 75 7.57 -21.05 2.30
C GLU A 75 7.63 -19.53 2.47
N VAL A 76 6.55 -18.85 2.08
CA VAL A 76 6.45 -17.40 2.20
C VAL A 76 5.38 -17.02 3.21
N VAL A 77 5.76 -16.26 4.21
CA VAL A 77 4.84 -15.62 5.17
C VAL A 77 4.78 -14.12 4.93
N VAL A 78 3.61 -13.55 5.17
CA VAL A 78 3.38 -12.11 5.00
C VAL A 78 2.96 -11.54 6.33
N CYS A 79 3.57 -10.42 6.76
CA CYS A 79 3.15 -9.73 7.98
C CYS A 79 2.28 -8.50 7.66
N ALA A 80 1.48 -8.10 8.65
CA ALA A 80 0.58 -6.96 8.55
C ALA A 80 1.36 -5.65 8.45
N PRO A 81 0.90 -4.69 7.62
CA PRO A 81 1.45 -3.35 7.60
C PRO A 81 1.32 -2.70 8.98
N GLY A 82 2.40 -2.06 9.44
CA GLY A 82 2.42 -1.40 10.74
C GLY A 82 2.56 -2.33 11.95
N SER A 83 2.63 -3.65 11.76
CA SER A 83 3.01 -4.58 12.85
C SER A 83 4.51 -4.56 13.17
N VAL A 84 5.29 -3.87 12.35
CA VAL A 84 6.73 -3.68 12.57
C VAL A 84 6.93 -2.43 13.44
N PRO A 85 7.18 -2.56 14.77
CA PRO A 85 7.37 -1.43 15.65
C PRO A 85 8.57 -0.59 15.21
N ARG A 86 8.43 0.73 15.18
CA ARG A 86 9.55 1.64 14.95
C ARG A 86 10.20 1.95 16.30
N ALA A 87 11.50 1.70 16.41
CA ALA A 87 12.23 2.11 17.61
C ALA A 87 12.25 3.65 17.71
N ALA A 88 11.93 4.17 18.89
CA ALA A 88 12.10 5.59 19.19
C ALA A 88 13.60 5.93 19.02
N GLY A 89 13.92 6.83 18.09
CA GLY A 89 15.30 7.23 17.81
C GLY A 89 15.88 6.73 16.48
N ASP A 90 15.19 5.90 15.74
CA ASP A 90 15.63 5.44 14.40
C ASP A 90 15.45 6.55 13.36
N ARG A 91 16.38 7.52 13.38
CA ARG A 91 16.34 8.73 12.53
C ARG A 91 16.73 8.48 11.07
N VAL A 92 17.42 7.39 10.78
CA VAL A 92 17.88 7.06 9.42
C VAL A 92 17.17 5.81 8.94
N LYS A 93 16.13 6.01 8.15
CA LYS A 93 15.44 4.94 7.44
C LYS A 93 16.28 4.49 6.25
N THR A 94 16.63 3.20 6.19
CA THR A 94 17.20 2.58 5.00
C THR A 94 16.53 1.22 4.81
N ASP A 95 16.23 0.88 3.55
CA ASP A 95 15.59 -0.38 3.17
C ASP A 95 16.35 -1.61 3.71
N ARG A 96 17.68 -1.54 3.80
CA ARG A 96 18.50 -2.57 4.41
C ARG A 96 18.16 -2.76 5.90
N ARG A 97 18.09 -1.67 6.67
CA ARG A 97 17.75 -1.74 8.11
C ARG A 97 16.33 -2.20 8.33
N ASP A 98 15.42 -1.86 7.43
CA ASP A 98 14.03 -2.31 7.50
C ASP A 98 13.95 -3.83 7.30
N ALA A 99 14.68 -4.41 6.33
CA ALA A 99 14.78 -5.85 6.16
C ALA A 99 15.44 -6.55 7.38
N GLU A 100 16.54 -6.01 7.91
CA GLU A 100 17.22 -6.55 9.11
C GLU A 100 16.32 -6.49 10.37
N ARG A 101 15.54 -5.41 10.51
CA ARG A 101 14.54 -5.28 11.58
C ARG A 101 13.44 -6.31 11.46
N LEU A 102 12.88 -6.46 10.27
CA LEU A 102 11.83 -7.43 9.97
C LEU A 102 12.30 -8.85 10.32
N LEU A 103 13.54 -9.21 9.96
CA LEU A 103 14.13 -10.50 10.29
C LEU A 103 14.22 -10.74 11.81
N ARG A 104 14.65 -9.73 12.57
CA ARG A 104 14.75 -9.83 14.03
C ARG A 104 13.39 -10.04 14.69
N LEU A 105 12.39 -9.25 14.30
CA LEU A 105 11.03 -9.34 14.83
C LEU A 105 10.36 -10.66 14.47
N TRP A 106 10.59 -11.15 13.25
CA TRP A 106 10.08 -12.44 12.84
C TRP A 106 10.67 -13.58 13.68
N ARG A 107 12.00 -13.55 13.89
CA ARG A 107 12.69 -14.52 14.75
C ARG A 107 12.16 -14.48 16.19
N ALA A 108 11.84 -13.31 16.70
CA ALA A 108 11.28 -13.12 18.05
C ALA A 108 9.80 -13.52 18.16
N GLY A 109 9.11 -13.79 17.04
CA GLY A 109 7.67 -14.07 17.02
C GLY A 109 6.77 -12.85 17.29
N GLU A 110 7.29 -11.64 17.08
CA GLU A 110 6.61 -10.37 17.40
C GLU A 110 5.77 -9.80 16.24
N LEU A 111 5.68 -10.53 15.12
CA LEU A 111 4.95 -10.07 13.94
C LEU A 111 3.56 -10.67 13.84
N SER A 112 2.58 -9.84 13.54
CA SER A 112 1.24 -10.29 13.18
C SER A 112 1.24 -10.76 11.73
N LEU A 113 1.02 -12.04 11.50
CA LEU A 113 0.97 -12.63 10.16
C LEU A 113 -0.42 -12.43 9.54
N VAL A 114 -0.45 -12.28 8.23
CA VAL A 114 -1.69 -12.15 7.47
C VAL A 114 -1.83 -13.29 6.47
N ARG A 115 -3.07 -13.72 6.26
CA ARG A 115 -3.39 -14.67 5.20
C ARG A 115 -3.20 -14.02 3.83
N VAL A 116 -2.52 -14.68 2.94
CA VAL A 116 -2.45 -14.29 1.52
C VAL A 116 -3.84 -14.50 0.89
N PRO A 117 -4.48 -13.45 0.35
CA PRO A 117 -5.77 -13.59 -0.29
C PRO A 117 -5.63 -14.33 -1.63
N SER A 118 -6.70 -14.98 -2.06
CA SER A 118 -6.78 -15.49 -3.42
C SER A 118 -6.74 -14.31 -4.44
N PRO A 119 -6.37 -14.54 -5.69
CA PRO A 119 -6.41 -13.51 -6.73
C PRO A 119 -7.79 -12.85 -6.86
N ALA A 120 -8.87 -13.62 -6.72
CA ALA A 120 -10.23 -13.09 -6.78
C ALA A 120 -10.56 -12.18 -5.59
N GLU A 121 -10.14 -12.55 -4.38
CA GLU A 121 -10.31 -11.72 -3.19
C GLU A 121 -9.48 -10.43 -3.29
N GLU A 122 -8.27 -10.50 -3.83
CA GLU A 122 -7.41 -9.32 -4.04
C GLU A 122 -8.06 -8.36 -5.04
N SER A 123 -8.50 -8.87 -6.20
CA SER A 123 -9.21 -8.07 -7.21
C SER A 123 -10.49 -7.43 -6.66
N PHE A 124 -11.24 -8.15 -5.82
CA PHE A 124 -12.44 -7.59 -5.18
C PHE A 124 -12.08 -6.47 -4.19
N ARG A 125 -11.02 -6.64 -3.41
CA ARG A 125 -10.52 -5.58 -2.52
C ARG A 125 -10.10 -4.33 -3.28
N ASP A 126 -9.43 -4.50 -4.44
CA ASP A 126 -9.00 -3.39 -5.27
C ASP A 126 -10.20 -2.64 -5.86
N LEU A 127 -11.25 -3.36 -6.31
CA LEU A 127 -12.50 -2.75 -6.75
C LEU A 127 -13.17 -1.92 -5.64
N VAL A 128 -13.23 -2.47 -4.42
CA VAL A 128 -13.81 -1.76 -3.26
C VAL A 128 -12.99 -0.50 -2.94
N ARG A 129 -11.66 -0.59 -2.94
CA ARG A 129 -10.77 0.57 -2.71
C ARG A 129 -10.96 1.63 -3.78
N ALA A 130 -10.95 1.25 -5.06
CA ALA A 130 -11.16 2.19 -6.16
C ALA A 130 -12.51 2.92 -6.04
N ARG A 131 -13.57 2.20 -5.62
CA ARG A 131 -14.88 2.81 -5.36
C ARG A 131 -14.83 3.82 -4.20
N GLU A 132 -14.18 3.47 -3.08
CA GLU A 132 -14.08 4.38 -1.93
C GLU A 132 -13.19 5.60 -2.24
N ASP A 133 -12.14 5.43 -3.03
CA ASP A 133 -11.28 6.53 -3.51
C ASP A 133 -12.09 7.49 -4.39
N ALA A 134 -12.83 6.97 -5.38
CA ALA A 134 -13.70 7.78 -6.23
C ALA A 134 -14.79 8.51 -5.43
N ARG A 135 -15.38 7.86 -4.40
CA ARG A 135 -16.32 8.48 -3.48
C ARG A 135 -15.67 9.60 -2.69
N GLY A 136 -14.46 9.38 -2.20
CA GLY A 136 -13.67 10.40 -1.49
C GLY A 136 -13.37 11.60 -2.37
N ASP A 137 -12.98 11.37 -3.63
CA ASP A 137 -12.72 12.42 -4.62
C ASP A 137 -14.00 13.23 -4.90
N LEU A 138 -15.10 12.56 -5.14
CA LEU A 138 -16.40 13.23 -5.32
C LEU A 138 -16.74 14.14 -4.13
N MET A 139 -16.55 13.67 -2.91
CA MET A 139 -16.80 14.48 -1.71
C MET A 139 -15.86 15.67 -1.62
N ARG A 140 -14.57 15.51 -1.95
CA ARG A 140 -13.59 16.60 -2.01
C ARG A 140 -14.01 17.67 -3.03
N HIS A 141 -14.43 17.26 -4.23
CA HIS A 141 -14.91 18.20 -5.26
C HIS A 141 -16.19 18.92 -4.82
N ARG A 142 -17.14 18.22 -4.22
CA ARG A 142 -18.36 18.82 -3.66
C ARG A 142 -18.03 19.88 -2.59
N HIS A 143 -17.08 19.60 -1.69
CA HIS A 143 -16.66 20.57 -0.69
C HIS A 143 -15.98 21.79 -1.32
N ARG A 144 -15.11 21.60 -2.31
CA ARG A 144 -14.44 22.70 -3.03
C ARG A 144 -15.46 23.62 -3.70
N LEU A 145 -16.41 23.05 -4.44
CA LEU A 145 -17.46 23.80 -5.11
C LEU A 145 -18.35 24.55 -4.10
N SER A 146 -18.78 23.88 -3.04
CA SER A 146 -19.58 24.53 -1.98
C SER A 146 -18.86 25.73 -1.37
N LYS A 147 -17.56 25.59 -1.08
CA LYS A 147 -16.75 26.69 -0.53
C LYS A 147 -16.49 27.79 -1.57
N PHE A 148 -16.36 27.46 -2.82
CA PHE A 148 -16.25 28.42 -3.93
C PHE A 148 -17.51 29.29 -4.03
N LEU A 149 -18.69 28.69 -4.03
CA LEU A 149 -19.96 29.39 -4.07
C LEU A 149 -20.18 30.25 -2.81
N LEU A 150 -19.88 29.69 -1.63
CA LEU A 150 -20.04 30.39 -0.36
C LEU A 150 -19.17 31.66 -0.29
N ARG A 151 -17.90 31.61 -0.72
CA ARG A 151 -17.03 32.79 -0.72
C ARG A 151 -17.48 33.91 -1.67
N ARG A 152 -18.35 33.59 -2.62
CA ARG A 152 -18.94 34.53 -3.58
C ARG A 152 -20.38 34.89 -3.24
N GLU A 153 -20.87 34.48 -2.08
CA GLU A 153 -22.24 34.71 -1.59
C GLU A 153 -23.32 34.22 -2.57
N LEU A 154 -22.95 33.25 -3.45
CA LEU A 154 -23.85 32.66 -4.43
C LEU A 154 -24.73 31.62 -3.75
N ARG A 155 -26.04 31.83 -3.83
CA ARG A 155 -27.06 30.93 -3.29
C ARG A 155 -28.07 30.54 -4.39
N PRO A 156 -28.56 29.31 -4.37
CA PRO A 156 -29.62 28.93 -5.30
C PRO A 156 -30.89 29.72 -5.02
N PRO A 157 -31.79 29.89 -6.03
CA PRO A 157 -33.11 30.51 -5.86
C PRO A 157 -33.91 29.83 -4.73
N ALA A 158 -34.76 30.60 -4.07
CA ALA A 158 -35.66 30.07 -3.03
C ALA A 158 -36.51 28.92 -3.62
N GLY A 159 -36.72 27.87 -2.85
CA GLY A 159 -37.43 26.66 -3.29
C GLY A 159 -36.60 25.67 -4.09
N THR A 160 -35.34 25.95 -4.39
CA THR A 160 -34.45 24.95 -4.99
C THR A 160 -34.24 23.78 -4.05
N PRO A 161 -34.45 22.52 -4.46
CA PRO A 161 -34.15 21.36 -3.65
C PRO A 161 -32.68 21.33 -3.18
N GLY A 162 -32.39 20.54 -2.15
CA GLY A 162 -31.08 20.51 -1.49
C GLY A 162 -29.91 20.36 -2.46
N ALA A 163 -28.74 20.74 -1.99
CA ALA A 163 -27.50 20.69 -2.77
C ALA A 163 -27.29 19.32 -3.45
N TRP A 164 -26.72 19.33 -4.66
CA TRP A 164 -26.45 18.18 -5.54
C TRP A 164 -27.67 17.55 -6.19
N SER A 165 -28.88 18.07 -5.97
CA SER A 165 -30.06 17.73 -6.76
C SER A 165 -29.93 18.22 -8.22
N VAL A 166 -30.69 17.64 -9.13
CA VAL A 166 -30.69 18.07 -10.55
C VAL A 166 -30.99 19.56 -10.71
N PRO A 167 -32.03 20.13 -10.05
CA PRO A 167 -32.29 21.56 -10.11
C PRO A 167 -31.14 22.43 -9.60
N TRP A 168 -30.49 22.01 -8.47
CA TRP A 168 -29.35 22.70 -7.93
C TRP A 168 -28.15 22.66 -8.88
N MET A 169 -27.85 21.50 -9.46
CA MET A 169 -26.76 21.35 -10.45
C MET A 169 -27.02 22.18 -11.72
N ASN A 170 -28.26 22.24 -12.16
CA ASN A 170 -28.63 23.08 -13.30
C ASN A 170 -28.47 24.58 -13.02
N TRP A 171 -28.77 25.00 -11.79
CA TRP A 171 -28.45 26.37 -11.35
C TRP A 171 -26.98 26.64 -11.37
N VAL A 172 -26.14 25.77 -10.79
CA VAL A 172 -24.67 25.90 -10.80
C VAL A 172 -24.15 26.03 -12.23
N ARG A 173 -24.56 25.18 -13.15
CA ARG A 173 -24.11 25.20 -14.55
C ARG A 173 -24.47 26.50 -15.30
N ARG A 174 -25.47 27.22 -14.86
CA ARG A 174 -25.90 28.51 -15.44
C ARG A 174 -25.13 29.70 -14.89
N LEU A 175 -24.38 29.54 -13.83
CA LEU A 175 -23.57 30.62 -13.26
C LEU A 175 -22.58 31.13 -14.31
N ARG A 176 -22.37 32.44 -14.34
CA ARG A 176 -21.38 33.08 -15.20
C ARG A 176 -20.47 33.96 -14.34
N PHE A 177 -19.21 33.93 -14.66
CA PHE A 177 -18.19 34.69 -13.95
C PHE A 177 -17.45 35.59 -14.96
N GLU A 178 -17.30 36.87 -14.64
CA GLU A 178 -16.56 37.82 -15.47
C GLU A 178 -15.06 37.54 -15.41
N ASP A 179 -14.57 37.19 -14.22
CA ASP A 179 -13.17 36.87 -13.99
C ASP A 179 -12.78 35.48 -14.57
N ALA A 180 -11.68 35.48 -15.35
CA ALA A 180 -11.20 34.28 -16.04
C ALA A 180 -10.79 33.16 -15.09
N ALA A 181 -10.18 33.49 -13.94
CA ALA A 181 -9.77 32.50 -12.94
C ALA A 181 -11.00 31.87 -12.26
N ALA A 182 -12.04 32.66 -12.00
CA ALA A 182 -13.30 32.14 -11.46
C ALA A 182 -14.02 31.24 -12.45
N ARG A 183 -14.00 31.56 -13.74
CA ARG A 183 -14.54 30.69 -14.80
C ARG A 183 -13.81 29.35 -14.84
N ALA A 184 -12.48 29.35 -14.85
CA ALA A 184 -11.69 28.14 -14.83
C ALA A 184 -12.00 27.26 -13.60
N THR A 185 -11.99 27.87 -12.40
CA THR A 185 -12.31 27.16 -11.15
C THR A 185 -13.73 26.56 -11.11
N HIS A 186 -14.67 27.11 -11.85
CA HIS A 186 -16.06 26.61 -11.91
C HIS A 186 -16.23 25.44 -12.87
N ILE A 187 -15.40 25.35 -13.90
CA ILE A 187 -15.47 24.31 -14.93
C ILE A 187 -14.77 23.02 -14.45
N ASP A 188 -13.70 23.15 -13.67
CA ASP A 188 -13.00 22.01 -13.07
C ASP A 188 -13.78 21.38 -11.90
#